data_4d6971c72a4c5298ab9fd47e3a42adfa
#
_entry.id   4d6971c72a4c5298ab9fd47e3a42adfa
#
_cell.length_a   1.000
_cell.length_b   1.000
_cell.length_c   1.000
_cell.angle_alpha   90.00
_cell.angle_beta   90.00
_cell.angle_gamma   90.00
#
_symmetry.space_group_name_H-M   'P 1'
#
loop_
_entity.id
_entity.type
_entity.pdbx_description
1 polymer ?
#
loop_
_entity_poly.entity_id
_entity_poly.type
_entity_poly.pdbx_seq_one_letter_code
_entity_poly.pdbx_strand_id
1 'polypeptide(L)'
;MAERGQILVEGFSDQKVVQAILNEHERDLAFDVIYRKGHEGYPSLRESFETTLTKNLDIRGLGVVADADHDVAGRWRSLADVLRGAGYPGVPDTPDPAGLVLESHSSSMAELPRVGVWLMPDNQSAGMLESFITRMVPAGDVLWDLAERSVDECYDIDPRYPAAGSREAHCPKALIHTWLAWQTEPGKPLWQALLKPSLEPGVDHASFRAWLGRLWTVGSAQGT
;
A
#
# COMPACT_ATOMS: atom_id res chain seq x y z
N MET A 1 16.91 -22.10 -6.25
CA MET A 1 16.88 -20.63 -6.19
C MET A 1 15.90 -20.28 -5.07
N ALA A 2 16.18 -19.28 -4.24
CA ALA A 2 15.21 -18.88 -3.22
C ALA A 2 13.92 -18.40 -3.94
N GLU A 3 12.79 -18.99 -3.59
CA GLU A 3 11.49 -18.57 -4.09
C GLU A 3 11.24 -17.12 -3.66
N ARG A 4 11.17 -16.20 -4.63
CA ARG A 4 10.89 -14.78 -4.37
C ARG A 4 9.41 -14.50 -4.57
N GLY A 5 8.85 -13.65 -3.73
CA GLY A 5 7.53 -13.07 -3.93
C GLY A 5 7.62 -11.76 -4.73
N GLN A 6 6.49 -11.28 -5.20
CA GLN A 6 6.34 -9.98 -5.84
C GLN A 6 5.29 -9.15 -5.12
N ILE A 7 5.55 -7.85 -4.96
CA ILE A 7 4.56 -6.87 -4.51
C ILE A 7 4.41 -5.80 -5.59
N LEU A 8 3.23 -5.70 -6.15
CA LEU A 8 2.89 -4.71 -7.15
C LEU A 8 2.37 -3.46 -6.46
N VAL A 9 2.84 -2.29 -6.90
CA VAL A 9 2.48 -0.98 -6.34
C VAL A 9 2.21 0.02 -7.47
N GLU A 10 1.56 1.15 -7.15
CA GLU A 10 1.15 2.14 -8.15
C GLU A 10 2.30 2.95 -8.72
N GLY A 11 3.30 3.28 -7.91
CA GLY A 11 4.36 4.18 -8.32
C GLY A 11 5.68 4.04 -7.57
N PHE A 12 6.60 4.94 -7.90
CA PHE A 12 7.95 4.94 -7.33
C PHE A 12 7.97 5.21 -5.82
N SER A 13 7.15 6.13 -5.34
CA SER A 13 7.08 6.45 -3.90
C SER A 13 6.60 5.25 -3.10
N ASP A 14 5.56 4.57 -3.58
CA ASP A 14 5.02 3.34 -2.98
C ASP A 14 6.07 2.25 -2.94
N GLN A 15 6.78 2.03 -4.06
CA GLN A 15 7.87 1.04 -4.12
C GLN A 15 8.90 1.29 -3.02
N LYS A 16 9.32 2.54 -2.84
CA LYS A 16 10.36 2.89 -1.87
C LYS A 16 9.88 2.77 -0.42
N VAL A 17 8.62 3.16 -0.15
CA VAL A 17 8.03 3.04 1.18
C VAL A 17 7.84 1.57 1.54
N VAL A 18 7.22 0.77 0.67
CA VAL A 18 7.02 -0.67 0.92
C VAL A 18 8.37 -1.38 1.11
N GLN A 19 9.38 -1.05 0.29
CA GLN A 19 10.73 -1.62 0.43
C GLN A 19 11.38 -1.22 1.77
N ALA A 20 11.21 0.02 2.23
CA ALA A 20 11.73 0.45 3.54
C ALA A 20 11.09 -0.37 4.68
N ILE A 21 9.76 -0.55 4.65
CA ILE A 21 9.04 -1.33 5.65
C ILE A 21 9.42 -2.83 5.60
N LEU A 22 9.64 -3.39 4.41
CA LEU A 22 10.14 -4.77 4.28
C LEU A 22 11.51 -4.95 4.92
N ASN A 23 12.40 -3.96 4.76
CA ASN A 23 13.75 -4.01 5.36
C ASN A 23 13.74 -3.91 6.89
N GLU A 24 12.67 -3.37 7.50
CA GLU A 24 12.48 -3.35 8.95
C GLU A 24 11.95 -4.67 9.50
N HIS A 25 11.56 -5.60 8.64
CA HIS A 25 10.96 -6.86 9.09
C HIS A 25 12.05 -7.78 9.66
N GLU A 26 11.81 -8.34 10.87
CA GLU A 26 12.75 -9.25 11.55
C GLU A 26 12.99 -10.55 10.77
N ARG A 27 12.09 -10.91 9.87
CA ARG A 27 12.23 -12.04 8.95
C ARG A 27 12.68 -11.49 7.60
N ASP A 28 13.66 -12.13 7.02
CA ASP A 28 14.14 -11.80 5.68
C ASP A 28 13.06 -12.12 4.62
N LEU A 29 12.12 -11.19 4.45
CA LEU A 29 11.02 -11.34 3.49
C LEU A 29 11.54 -11.02 2.09
N ALA A 30 11.73 -12.04 1.27
CA ALA A 30 12.28 -11.90 -0.07
C ALA A 30 11.18 -11.54 -1.08
N PHE A 31 10.71 -10.28 -1.06
CA PHE A 31 9.83 -9.71 -2.07
C PHE A 31 10.56 -8.74 -3.00
N ASP A 32 10.27 -8.83 -4.28
CA ASP A 32 10.58 -7.79 -5.26
C ASP A 32 9.39 -6.82 -5.31
N VAL A 33 9.59 -5.55 -4.93
CA VAL A 33 8.55 -4.52 -5.03
C VAL A 33 8.62 -3.87 -6.41
N ILE A 34 7.54 -3.94 -7.16
CA ILE A 34 7.50 -3.63 -8.59
C ILE A 34 6.42 -2.60 -8.90
N TYR A 35 6.76 -1.58 -9.67
CA TYR A 35 5.81 -0.72 -10.37
C TYR A 35 6.18 -0.63 -11.85
N ARG A 36 5.24 -0.23 -12.70
CA ARG A 36 5.48 -0.09 -14.14
C ARG A 36 5.95 1.32 -14.45
N LYS A 37 7.27 1.50 -14.58
CA LYS A 37 7.88 2.80 -14.87
C LYS A 37 7.33 3.43 -16.15
N GLY A 38 6.90 4.70 -16.06
CA GLY A 38 6.30 5.46 -17.16
C GLY A 38 4.81 5.16 -17.38
N HIS A 39 4.23 4.30 -16.53
CA HIS A 39 2.81 3.94 -16.53
C HIS A 39 2.34 3.82 -15.08
N GLU A 40 2.60 4.86 -14.27
CA GLU A 40 2.22 4.89 -12.86
C GLU A 40 0.70 5.04 -12.69
N GLY A 41 0.22 4.65 -11.51
CA GLY A 41 -1.16 4.77 -11.08
C GLY A 41 -1.97 3.46 -11.19
N TYR A 42 -3.15 3.52 -10.61
CA TYR A 42 -4.00 2.35 -10.41
C TYR A 42 -4.37 1.56 -11.68
N PRO A 43 -4.70 2.18 -12.82
CA PRO A 43 -5.05 1.42 -14.03
C PRO A 43 -3.91 0.48 -14.45
N SER A 44 -2.68 0.94 -14.38
CA SER A 44 -1.50 0.16 -14.72
C SER A 44 -1.18 -0.91 -13.68
N LEU A 45 -1.37 -0.61 -12.39
CA LEU A 45 -1.26 -1.59 -11.31
C LEU A 45 -2.25 -2.74 -11.53
N ARG A 46 -3.52 -2.43 -11.79
CA ARG A 46 -4.57 -3.41 -12.03
C ARG A 46 -4.26 -4.31 -13.23
N GLU A 47 -3.84 -3.70 -14.35
CA GLU A 47 -3.42 -4.44 -15.56
C GLU A 47 -2.24 -5.37 -15.27
N SER A 48 -1.25 -4.89 -14.52
CA SER A 48 -0.09 -5.67 -14.12
C SER A 48 -0.48 -6.83 -13.21
N PHE A 49 -1.41 -6.62 -12.29
CA PHE A 49 -1.94 -7.65 -11.40
C PHE A 49 -2.64 -8.77 -12.19
N GLU A 50 -3.60 -8.41 -13.03
CA GLU A 50 -4.31 -9.35 -13.90
C GLU A 50 -3.35 -10.15 -14.80
N THR A 51 -2.39 -9.45 -15.42
CA THR A 51 -1.39 -10.07 -16.28
C THR A 51 -0.48 -11.03 -15.50
N THR A 52 -0.06 -10.68 -14.30
CA THR A 52 0.82 -11.52 -13.47
C THR A 52 0.12 -12.80 -13.03
N LEU A 53 -1.16 -12.72 -12.65
CA LEU A 53 -1.95 -13.89 -12.29
C LEU A 53 -2.16 -14.85 -13.46
N THR A 54 -2.31 -14.33 -14.68
CA THR A 54 -2.55 -15.15 -15.88
C THR A 54 -1.28 -15.77 -16.46
N LYS A 55 -0.09 -15.25 -16.14
CA LYS A 55 1.19 -15.72 -16.70
C LYS A 55 1.75 -16.97 -16.05
N ASN A 56 1.11 -17.50 -15.03
CA ASN A 56 1.57 -18.70 -14.32
C ASN A 56 3.06 -18.64 -13.94
N LEU A 57 3.46 -17.51 -13.30
CA LEU A 57 4.83 -17.30 -12.90
C LEU A 57 5.15 -18.16 -11.68
N ASP A 58 6.36 -18.73 -11.67
CA ASP A 58 6.90 -19.45 -10.51
C ASP A 58 7.31 -18.42 -9.41
N ILE A 59 6.28 -17.89 -8.72
CA ILE A 59 6.43 -16.95 -7.62
C ILE A 59 5.79 -17.51 -6.36
N ARG A 60 6.44 -17.35 -5.22
CA ARG A 60 5.94 -17.83 -3.93
C ARG A 60 4.67 -17.14 -3.48
N GLY A 61 4.59 -15.82 -3.73
CA GLY A 61 3.46 -15.00 -3.35
C GLY A 61 3.39 -13.71 -4.18
N LEU A 62 2.18 -13.24 -4.38
CA LEU A 62 1.89 -12.01 -5.12
C LEU A 62 1.11 -11.06 -4.21
N GLY A 63 1.71 -9.93 -3.87
CA GLY A 63 1.06 -8.83 -3.15
C GLY A 63 0.61 -7.72 -4.10
N VAL A 64 -0.49 -7.06 -3.76
CA VAL A 64 -0.91 -5.81 -4.38
C VAL A 64 -1.12 -4.79 -3.27
N VAL A 65 -0.47 -3.64 -3.39
CA VAL A 65 -0.67 -2.48 -2.52
C VAL A 65 -1.17 -1.34 -3.39
N ALA A 66 -2.37 -0.87 -3.11
CA ALA A 66 -3.05 0.17 -3.89
C ALA A 66 -3.60 1.26 -2.98
N ASP A 67 -3.69 2.49 -3.48
CA ASP A 67 -4.39 3.57 -2.80
C ASP A 67 -5.90 3.34 -2.86
N ALA A 68 -6.60 3.54 -1.74
CA ALA A 68 -8.06 3.51 -1.73
C ALA A 68 -8.66 4.76 -2.39
N ASP A 69 -7.91 5.83 -2.47
CA ASP A 69 -8.37 7.16 -2.88
C ASP A 69 -9.61 7.60 -2.10
N HIS A 70 -10.68 7.94 -2.79
CA HIS A 70 -11.96 8.36 -2.22
C HIS A 70 -13.03 7.26 -2.22
N ASP A 71 -12.80 6.12 -2.86
CA ASP A 71 -13.77 5.02 -3.00
C ASP A 71 -13.15 3.64 -2.69
N VAL A 72 -13.02 3.36 -1.40
CA VAL A 72 -12.52 2.06 -0.90
C VAL A 72 -13.30 0.88 -1.49
N ALA A 73 -14.63 1.00 -1.51
CA ALA A 73 -15.49 -0.09 -1.98
C ALA A 73 -15.34 -0.34 -3.49
N GLY A 74 -15.24 0.73 -4.29
CA GLY A 74 -14.99 0.62 -5.73
C GLY A 74 -13.61 0.07 -6.04
N ARG A 75 -12.59 0.53 -5.30
CA ARG A 75 -11.22 0.03 -5.41
C ARG A 75 -11.15 -1.46 -5.09
N TRP A 76 -11.77 -1.85 -3.98
CA TRP A 76 -11.86 -3.24 -3.59
C TRP A 76 -12.55 -4.11 -4.65
N ARG A 77 -13.76 -3.72 -5.08
CA ARG A 77 -14.49 -4.48 -6.11
C ARG A 77 -13.65 -4.71 -7.35
N SER A 78 -12.94 -3.68 -7.81
CA SER A 78 -12.08 -3.77 -8.99
C SER A 78 -10.96 -4.82 -8.84
N LEU A 79 -10.33 -4.92 -7.66
CA LEU A 79 -9.29 -5.94 -7.39
C LEU A 79 -9.90 -7.32 -7.12
N ALA A 80 -11.02 -7.38 -6.40
CA ALA A 80 -11.76 -8.61 -6.13
C ALA A 80 -12.25 -9.27 -7.42
N ASP A 81 -12.67 -8.48 -8.42
CA ASP A 81 -13.09 -8.99 -9.73
C ASP A 81 -11.92 -9.64 -10.50
N VAL A 82 -10.70 -9.08 -10.38
CA VAL A 82 -9.49 -9.72 -10.93
C VAL A 82 -9.23 -11.07 -10.27
N LEU A 83 -9.33 -11.13 -8.94
CA LEU A 83 -9.13 -12.40 -8.19
C LEU A 83 -10.18 -13.45 -8.54
N ARG A 84 -11.47 -13.05 -8.59
CA ARG A 84 -12.56 -13.95 -8.98
C ARG A 84 -12.41 -14.42 -10.42
N GLY A 85 -12.05 -13.51 -11.34
CA GLY A 85 -11.78 -13.83 -12.75
C GLY A 85 -10.61 -14.80 -12.93
N ALA A 86 -9.60 -14.72 -12.09
CA ALA A 86 -8.49 -15.67 -12.05
C ALA A 86 -8.88 -17.03 -11.43
N GLY A 87 -10.01 -17.14 -10.73
CA GLY A 87 -10.51 -18.38 -10.16
C GLY A 87 -10.18 -18.61 -8.69
N TYR A 88 -9.78 -17.58 -7.94
CA TYR A 88 -9.60 -17.73 -6.50
C TYR A 88 -10.94 -17.96 -5.79
N PRO A 89 -11.04 -19.02 -4.94
CA PRO A 89 -12.20 -19.22 -4.09
C PRO A 89 -12.16 -18.27 -2.88
N GLY A 90 -13.32 -17.98 -2.31
CA GLY A 90 -13.42 -17.28 -1.02
C GLY A 90 -13.04 -15.80 -1.06
N VAL A 91 -13.03 -15.14 -2.21
CA VAL A 91 -12.82 -13.69 -2.32
C VAL A 91 -13.99 -12.96 -1.65
N PRO A 92 -13.77 -12.21 -0.54
CA PRO A 92 -14.85 -11.55 0.19
C PRO A 92 -15.45 -10.38 -0.61
N ASP A 93 -16.66 -9.96 -0.23
CA ASP A 93 -17.36 -8.84 -0.86
C ASP A 93 -16.86 -7.46 -0.39
N THR A 94 -16.22 -7.42 0.77
CA THR A 94 -15.61 -6.21 1.36
C THR A 94 -14.15 -6.46 1.69
N PRO A 95 -13.30 -5.40 1.75
CA PRO A 95 -11.90 -5.56 2.15
C PRO A 95 -11.79 -6.17 3.55
N ASP A 96 -10.82 -7.06 3.75
CA ASP A 96 -10.45 -7.53 5.07
C ASP A 96 -9.66 -6.41 5.79
N PRO A 97 -10.10 -5.92 6.96
CA PRO A 97 -9.37 -4.90 7.72
C PRO A 97 -7.91 -5.27 8.03
N ALA A 98 -7.62 -6.55 8.17
CA ALA A 98 -6.25 -7.04 8.38
C ALA A 98 -5.45 -7.18 7.08
N GLY A 99 -6.04 -6.87 5.92
CA GLY A 99 -5.50 -7.15 4.59
C GLY A 99 -5.78 -8.59 4.13
N LEU A 100 -6.31 -8.72 2.92
CA LEU A 100 -6.62 -10.04 2.35
C LEU A 100 -5.34 -10.85 2.12
N VAL A 101 -5.40 -12.13 2.46
CA VAL A 101 -4.45 -13.15 1.99
C VAL A 101 -5.25 -14.40 1.62
N LEU A 102 -5.11 -14.85 0.38
CA LEU A 102 -5.66 -16.12 -0.12
C LEU A 102 -4.51 -17.09 -0.38
N GLU A 103 -4.73 -18.34 -0.01
CA GLU A 103 -3.74 -19.41 -0.24
C GLU A 103 -3.59 -19.70 -1.74
N SER A 104 -2.44 -20.30 -2.09
CA SER A 104 -2.24 -20.88 -3.42
C SER A 104 -3.35 -21.85 -3.74
N HIS A 105 -3.81 -21.81 -4.97
CA HIS A 105 -4.93 -22.65 -5.42
C HIS A 105 -4.61 -23.31 -6.75
N SER A 106 -4.72 -24.64 -6.80
CA SER A 106 -4.58 -25.40 -8.03
C SER A 106 -5.97 -25.66 -8.62
N SER A 107 -6.21 -25.15 -9.80
CA SER A 107 -7.40 -25.46 -10.59
C SER A 107 -7.04 -26.34 -11.79
N SER A 108 -8.05 -26.86 -12.49
CA SER A 108 -7.84 -27.63 -13.74
C SER A 108 -7.22 -26.79 -14.87
N MET A 109 -7.18 -25.47 -14.74
CA MET A 109 -6.72 -24.54 -15.77
C MET A 109 -5.43 -23.79 -15.41
N ALA A 110 -5.11 -23.63 -14.12
CA ALA A 110 -3.93 -22.89 -13.68
C ALA A 110 -3.53 -23.22 -12.25
N GLU A 111 -2.24 -23.10 -11.95
CA GLU A 111 -1.74 -22.98 -10.59
C GLU A 111 -1.66 -21.49 -10.22
N LEU A 112 -2.42 -21.10 -9.20
CA LEU A 112 -2.48 -19.74 -8.72
C LEU A 112 -1.56 -19.57 -7.51
N PRO A 113 -0.70 -18.54 -7.45
CA PRO A 113 0.17 -18.29 -6.31
C PRO A 113 -0.65 -17.91 -5.07
N ARG A 114 -0.03 -17.92 -3.90
CA ARG A 114 -0.58 -17.20 -2.74
C ARG A 114 -0.70 -15.73 -3.07
N VAL A 115 -1.84 -15.10 -2.77
CA VAL A 115 -2.09 -13.71 -3.15
C VAL A 115 -2.57 -12.89 -1.97
N GLY A 116 -2.12 -11.64 -1.90
CA GLY A 116 -2.58 -10.68 -0.89
C GLY A 116 -2.94 -9.34 -1.50
N VAL A 117 -3.91 -8.64 -0.88
CA VAL A 117 -4.30 -7.28 -1.25
C VAL A 117 -4.31 -6.41 -0.01
N TRP A 118 -3.68 -5.24 -0.13
CA TRP A 118 -3.73 -4.16 0.85
C TRP A 118 -4.17 -2.86 0.18
N LEU A 119 -5.17 -2.21 0.75
CA LEU A 119 -5.59 -0.87 0.35
C LEU A 119 -5.08 0.15 1.38
N MET A 120 -4.26 1.10 0.91
CA MET A 120 -3.80 2.20 1.76
C MET A 120 -4.95 3.12 2.14
N PRO A 121 -5.00 3.63 3.37
CA PRO A 121 -4.01 3.43 4.43
C PRO A 121 -4.22 2.15 5.27
N ASP A 122 -5.44 1.62 5.39
CA ASP A 122 -5.83 0.65 6.42
C ASP A 122 -6.89 -0.37 5.97
N ASN A 123 -7.12 -0.53 4.69
CA ASN A 123 -8.18 -1.36 4.08
C ASN A 123 -9.63 -0.91 4.39
N GLN A 124 -9.83 0.18 5.11
CA GLN A 124 -11.15 0.61 5.58
C GLN A 124 -11.46 2.06 5.25
N SER A 125 -10.45 2.93 5.37
CA SER A 125 -10.58 4.37 5.17
C SER A 125 -10.22 4.77 3.74
N ALA A 126 -10.87 5.82 3.24
CA ALA A 126 -10.40 6.55 2.07
C ALA A 126 -9.00 7.12 2.36
N GLY A 127 -8.16 7.22 1.33
CA GLY A 127 -6.82 7.75 1.46
C GLY A 127 -5.80 7.06 0.56
N MET A 128 -4.54 7.34 0.82
CA MET A 128 -3.42 6.94 0.00
C MET A 128 -2.18 6.65 0.88
N LEU A 129 -1.05 6.38 0.24
CA LEU A 129 0.23 6.18 0.91
C LEU A 129 0.56 7.32 1.88
N GLU A 130 0.35 8.57 1.48
CA GLU A 130 0.61 9.72 2.33
C GLU A 130 -0.30 9.72 3.58
N SER A 131 -1.56 9.30 3.46
CA SER A 131 -2.47 9.12 4.59
C SER A 131 -1.96 8.09 5.59
N PHE A 132 -1.36 7.01 5.10
CA PHE A 132 -0.71 6.01 5.94
C PHE A 132 0.48 6.60 6.72
N ILE A 133 1.33 7.39 6.04
CA ILE A 133 2.50 8.01 6.67
C ILE A 133 2.12 9.12 7.65
N THR A 134 1.07 9.94 7.35
CA THR A 134 0.62 10.99 8.27
C THR A 134 0.21 10.45 9.64
N ARG A 135 -0.32 9.23 9.70
CA ARG A 135 -0.70 8.56 10.96
C ARG A 135 0.49 8.08 11.80
N MET A 136 1.69 8.21 11.27
CA MET A 136 2.95 7.90 11.96
C MET A 136 3.61 9.16 12.53
N VAL A 137 3.08 10.35 12.27
CA VAL A 137 3.58 11.58 12.87
C VAL A 137 3.29 11.55 14.39
N PRO A 138 4.28 11.83 15.26
CA PRO A 138 4.07 11.79 16.70
C PRO A 138 2.95 12.71 17.17
N ALA A 139 2.13 12.23 18.09
CA ALA A 139 1.06 13.04 18.67
C ALA A 139 1.64 14.27 19.39
N GLY A 140 1.09 15.46 19.06
CA GLY A 140 1.54 16.72 19.65
C GLY A 140 2.82 17.30 19.04
N ASP A 141 3.23 16.82 17.86
CA ASP A 141 4.29 17.45 17.09
C ASP A 141 3.87 18.87 16.68
N VAL A 142 4.55 19.88 17.21
CA VAL A 142 4.19 21.30 17.00
C VAL A 142 4.35 21.75 15.55
N LEU A 143 5.22 21.11 14.78
CA LEU A 143 5.37 21.39 13.35
C LEU A 143 4.23 20.75 12.54
N TRP A 144 3.64 19.66 13.03
CA TRP A 144 2.46 19.07 12.41
C TRP A 144 1.26 20.01 12.52
N ASP A 145 0.96 20.52 13.72
CA ASP A 145 -0.10 21.51 13.93
C ASP A 145 0.09 22.77 13.07
N LEU A 146 1.35 23.19 12.88
CA LEU A 146 1.67 24.30 12.00
C LEU A 146 1.44 23.95 10.52
N ALA A 147 1.79 22.74 10.10
CA ALA A 147 1.56 22.26 8.73
C ALA A 147 0.06 22.24 8.41
N GLU A 148 -0.77 21.71 9.32
CA GLU A 148 -2.22 21.68 9.15
C GLU A 148 -2.78 23.10 8.93
N ARG A 149 -2.46 24.03 9.82
CA ARG A 149 -2.90 25.42 9.70
C ARG A 149 -2.41 26.08 8.40
N SER A 150 -1.16 25.84 8.01
CA SER A 150 -0.58 26.44 6.81
C SER A 150 -1.22 25.88 5.53
N VAL A 151 -1.51 24.59 5.48
CA VAL A 151 -2.18 23.97 4.33
C VAL A 151 -3.62 24.46 4.22
N ASP A 152 -4.34 24.58 5.35
CA ASP A 152 -5.71 25.12 5.37
C ASP A 152 -5.74 26.58 4.92
N GLU A 153 -4.85 27.41 5.45
CA GLU A 153 -4.73 28.82 5.05
C GLU A 153 -4.38 28.98 3.57
N CYS A 154 -3.42 28.20 3.07
CA CYS A 154 -3.08 28.21 1.64
C CYS A 154 -4.28 27.82 0.76
N TYR A 155 -5.06 26.85 1.20
CA TYR A 155 -6.24 26.42 0.48
C TYR A 155 -7.33 27.50 0.43
N ASP A 156 -7.49 28.26 1.50
CA ASP A 156 -8.46 29.37 1.57
C ASP A 156 -8.03 30.58 0.72
N ILE A 157 -6.71 30.81 0.59
CA ILE A 157 -6.16 31.92 -0.22
C ILE A 157 -6.30 31.60 -1.73
N ASP A 158 -5.84 30.43 -2.15
CA ASP A 158 -5.83 30.03 -3.57
C ASP A 158 -5.86 28.50 -3.69
N PRO A 159 -7.06 27.92 -3.75
CA PRO A 159 -7.18 26.47 -3.89
C PRO A 159 -6.67 26.01 -5.26
N ARG A 160 -5.48 25.43 -5.27
CA ARG A 160 -4.82 24.92 -6.49
C ARG A 160 -5.36 23.56 -6.93
N TYR A 161 -6.25 22.97 -6.15
CA TYR A 161 -6.89 21.70 -6.46
C TYR A 161 -8.19 21.95 -7.23
N PRO A 162 -8.30 21.54 -8.50
CA PRO A 162 -9.32 22.05 -9.41
C PRO A 162 -10.70 21.44 -9.28
N ALA A 163 -10.91 20.42 -8.46
CA ALA A 163 -12.18 19.69 -8.40
C ALA A 163 -12.71 19.50 -6.98
N ALA A 164 -14.03 19.52 -6.83
CA ALA A 164 -14.70 19.12 -5.59
C ALA A 164 -14.30 17.66 -5.24
N GLY A 165 -13.92 17.43 -3.98
CA GLY A 165 -13.39 16.14 -3.51
C GLY A 165 -11.88 15.97 -3.67
N SER A 166 -11.21 16.80 -4.46
CA SER A 166 -9.75 16.73 -4.63
C SER A 166 -8.99 17.18 -3.36
N ARG A 167 -9.58 18.01 -2.51
CA ARG A 167 -8.98 18.38 -1.22
C ARG A 167 -8.72 17.15 -0.36
N GLU A 168 -9.72 16.29 -0.19
CA GLU A 168 -9.61 15.08 0.62
C GLU A 168 -8.53 14.13 0.11
N ALA A 169 -8.38 14.02 -1.20
CA ALA A 169 -7.35 13.20 -1.83
C ALA A 169 -5.96 13.84 -1.77
N HIS A 170 -5.84 15.17 -1.86
CA HIS A 170 -4.55 15.85 -1.95
C HIS A 170 -4.07 16.45 -0.61
N CYS A 171 -4.97 16.68 0.34
CA CYS A 171 -4.62 17.25 1.64
C CYS A 171 -3.57 16.42 2.40
N PRO A 172 -3.65 15.09 2.51
CA PRO A 172 -2.62 14.28 3.15
C PRO A 172 -1.24 14.46 2.51
N LYS A 173 -1.20 14.56 1.18
CA LYS A 173 0.03 14.81 0.43
C LYS A 173 0.61 16.19 0.73
N ALA A 174 -0.22 17.24 0.69
CA ALA A 174 0.21 18.59 1.03
C ALA A 174 0.72 18.67 2.47
N LEU A 175 0.01 18.08 3.44
CA LEU A 175 0.37 18.07 4.84
C LEU A 175 1.72 17.41 5.09
N ILE A 176 1.88 16.17 4.66
CA ILE A 176 3.12 15.43 4.93
C ILE A 176 4.34 16.10 4.27
N HIS A 177 4.21 16.61 3.05
CA HIS A 177 5.31 17.27 2.38
C HIS A 177 5.63 18.65 2.99
N THR A 178 4.64 19.39 3.48
CA THR A 178 4.84 20.63 4.22
C THR A 178 5.58 20.35 5.53
N TRP A 179 5.14 19.37 6.31
CA TRP A 179 5.81 18.94 7.53
C TRP A 179 7.25 18.47 7.28
N LEU A 180 7.47 17.67 6.23
CA LEU A 180 8.80 17.20 5.83
C LEU A 180 9.74 18.34 5.42
N ALA A 181 9.22 19.43 4.84
CA ALA A 181 10.02 20.60 4.47
C ALA A 181 10.63 21.33 5.67
N TRP A 182 10.10 21.13 6.88
CA TRP A 182 10.59 21.73 8.11
C TRP A 182 11.40 20.80 9.00
N GLN A 183 11.65 19.58 8.53
CA GLN A 183 12.51 18.64 9.26
C GLN A 183 13.99 19.01 9.12
N THR A 184 14.84 18.38 9.93
CA THR A 184 16.31 18.61 9.96
C THR A 184 16.96 18.52 8.57
N GLU A 185 16.38 17.73 7.67
CA GLU A 185 16.85 17.58 6.29
C GLU A 185 15.69 17.83 5.31
N PRO A 186 15.40 19.11 5.00
CA PRO A 186 14.34 19.48 4.05
C PRO A 186 14.54 18.86 2.65
N GLY A 187 13.44 18.59 1.96
CA GLY A 187 13.49 18.12 0.58
C GLY A 187 13.84 16.64 0.41
N LYS A 188 13.89 15.88 1.49
CA LYS A 188 14.08 14.42 1.40
C LYS A 188 12.78 13.74 0.93
N PRO A 189 12.91 12.67 0.14
CA PRO A 189 11.75 11.87 -0.27
C PRO A 189 11.02 11.25 0.93
N LEU A 190 9.71 11.04 0.79
CA LEU A 190 8.82 10.49 1.82
C LEU A 190 9.36 9.20 2.47
N TRP A 191 9.88 8.26 1.68
CA TRP A 191 10.40 6.99 2.19
C TRP A 191 11.63 7.13 3.10
N GLN A 192 12.39 8.23 2.98
CA GLN A 192 13.52 8.48 3.88
C GLN A 192 13.06 8.93 5.27
N ALA A 193 11.85 9.47 5.41
CA ALA A 193 11.28 9.80 6.71
C ALA A 193 11.06 8.54 7.57
N LEU A 194 10.72 7.41 6.95
CA LEU A 194 10.57 6.12 7.64
C LEU A 194 11.87 5.60 8.26
N LEU A 195 13.01 6.00 7.73
CA LEU A 195 14.33 5.58 8.22
C LEU A 195 14.83 6.46 9.38
N LYS A 196 14.00 7.41 9.86
CA LYS A 196 14.37 8.38 10.88
C LYS A 196 13.45 8.29 12.09
N PRO A 197 13.94 8.68 13.28
CA PRO A 197 13.16 8.70 14.50
C PRO A 197 12.06 9.78 14.53
N SER A 198 11.85 10.51 13.43
CA SER A 198 10.80 11.54 13.33
C SER A 198 9.39 10.98 13.09
N LEU A 199 9.27 9.70 12.75
CA LEU A 199 8.00 8.99 12.60
C LEU A 199 7.94 7.86 13.64
N GLU A 200 6.75 7.66 14.21
CA GLU A 200 6.49 6.59 15.18
C GLU A 200 5.60 5.52 14.53
N PRO A 201 6.05 4.25 14.47
CA PRO A 201 5.23 3.17 13.95
C PRO A 201 3.91 3.06 14.71
N GLY A 202 2.80 3.34 14.01
CA GLY A 202 1.44 3.25 14.56
C GLY A 202 0.79 1.89 14.32
N VAL A 203 -0.52 1.82 14.61
CA VAL A 203 -1.34 0.60 14.44
C VAL A 203 -1.37 0.15 12.99
N ASP A 204 -1.52 1.07 12.04
CA ASP A 204 -1.61 0.75 10.62
C ASP A 204 -0.29 0.19 10.09
N HIS A 205 0.84 0.76 10.52
CA HIS A 205 2.17 0.23 10.20
C HIS A 205 2.35 -1.21 10.73
N ALA A 206 1.95 -1.46 11.97
CA ALA A 206 2.01 -2.81 12.57
C ALA A 206 1.09 -3.80 11.81
N SER A 207 -0.11 -3.36 11.44
CA SER A 207 -1.07 -4.17 10.67
C SER A 207 -0.56 -4.49 9.27
N PHE A 208 0.03 -3.51 8.59
CA PHE A 208 0.65 -3.70 7.28
C PHE A 208 1.83 -4.69 7.34
N ARG A 209 2.71 -4.55 8.34
CA ARG A 209 3.81 -5.51 8.58
C ARG A 209 3.30 -6.92 8.86
N ALA A 210 2.24 -7.05 9.66
CA ALA A 210 1.62 -8.34 9.92
C ALA A 210 1.03 -8.97 8.65
N TRP A 211 0.40 -8.17 7.78
CA TRP A 211 -0.07 -8.63 6.48
C TRP A 211 1.07 -9.13 5.58
N LEU A 212 2.18 -8.38 5.47
CA LEU A 212 3.38 -8.81 4.75
C LEU A 212 3.90 -10.15 5.28
N GLY A 213 3.94 -10.32 6.60
CA GLY A 213 4.34 -11.58 7.24
C GLY A 213 3.41 -12.74 6.88
N ARG A 214 2.09 -12.54 6.90
CA ARG A 214 1.10 -13.57 6.49
C ARG A 214 1.22 -13.91 5.02
N LEU A 215 1.43 -12.92 4.15
CA LEU A 215 1.63 -13.15 2.72
C LEU A 215 2.86 -14.01 2.44
N TRP A 216 3.92 -13.87 3.25
CA TRP A 216 5.16 -14.63 3.10
C TRP A 216 5.10 -16.03 3.71
N THR A 217 4.37 -16.19 4.81
CA THR A 217 4.35 -17.45 5.54
C THR A 217 3.56 -18.51 4.77
N VAL A 218 4.23 -19.50 4.22
CA VAL A 218 3.57 -20.72 3.74
C VAL A 218 2.97 -21.40 4.97
N GLY A 219 1.68 -21.70 4.92
CA GLY A 219 1.05 -22.53 5.92
C GLY A 219 1.89 -23.79 6.08
N SER A 220 2.43 -24.02 7.27
CA SER A 220 2.92 -25.35 7.62
C SER A 220 1.74 -26.29 7.42
N ALA A 221 1.83 -27.13 6.41
CA ALA A 221 0.89 -28.22 6.24
C ALA A 221 0.81 -28.91 7.62
N GLN A 222 -0.36 -28.82 8.28
CA GLN A 222 -0.62 -29.61 9.46
C GLN A 222 -0.59 -31.07 8.99
N GLY A 223 0.58 -31.69 9.17
CA GLY A 223 0.71 -33.11 9.07
C GLY A 223 -0.14 -33.74 10.19
N THR A 224 -1.22 -34.33 9.81
CA THR A 224 -1.93 -35.34 10.62
C THR A 224 -1.32 -36.70 10.36
#